data_49a9ddfe781e72a0bb602d1e03751fb8
#
_entry.id   49a9ddfe781e72a0bb602d1e03751fb8
#
_cell.length_a   1.000
_cell.length_b   1.000
_cell.length_c   1.000
_cell.angle_alpha   90.00
_cell.angle_beta   90.00
_cell.angle_gamma   90.00
#
_symmetry.space_group_name_H-M   'P 1'
#
loop_
_entity.id
_entity.type
_entity.pdbx_description
1 polymer ?
#
loop_
_entity_poly.entity_id
_entity_poly.type
_entity_poly.pdbx_seq_one_letter_code
_entity_poly.pdbx_strand_id
1 'polypeptide(L)'
;MIRITLVLGYLFFFLVFTCPYYFIYKRWDKNGLSKKRYKSAAKKVHNAFGICLSMAGAQITVDGISNIPKDQAVLYVGNHSSYFDILALFHSIPGGAGFVAKDDMAKIPLLKKWMAFINCLFINRKDVGQGMATIKQAAQYLKDGYSMVIFPEGTRSQDPEPHEFKEGSLRIASLAKAPIIPVAISGTADLLENNPGFRARPATVHITFGEPIDVTKLPRAEKKHLGATIRQWIIDTRKIHNS
;
A
#
# COMPACT_ATOMS: atom_id res chain seq x y z
N MET A 1 11.01 -10.04 -20.95
CA MET A 1 9.75 -9.60 -21.58
C MET A 1 8.57 -10.52 -21.23
N ILE A 2 8.66 -11.84 -21.39
CA ILE A 2 7.54 -12.79 -21.17
C ILE A 2 6.84 -12.61 -19.82
N ARG A 3 7.58 -12.53 -18.70
CA ARG A 3 7.00 -12.41 -17.34
C ARG A 3 6.12 -11.17 -17.16
N ILE A 4 6.59 -9.99 -17.56
CA ILE A 4 5.81 -8.76 -17.41
C ILE A 4 4.59 -8.77 -18.32
N THR A 5 4.70 -9.33 -19.53
CA THR A 5 3.56 -9.50 -20.44
C THR A 5 2.50 -10.42 -19.81
N LEU A 6 2.91 -11.52 -19.17
CA LEU A 6 2.00 -12.42 -18.47
C LEU A 6 1.31 -11.71 -17.30
N VAL A 7 2.04 -10.94 -16.48
CA VAL A 7 1.48 -10.16 -15.37
C VAL A 7 0.45 -9.15 -15.87
N LEU A 8 0.80 -8.35 -16.89
CA LEU A 8 -0.11 -7.34 -17.43
C LEU A 8 -1.33 -7.98 -18.11
N GLY A 9 -1.12 -9.07 -18.86
CA GLY A 9 -2.21 -9.84 -19.46
C GLY A 9 -3.15 -10.41 -18.41
N TYR A 10 -2.62 -11.01 -17.35
CA TYR A 10 -3.43 -11.51 -16.24
C TYR A 10 -4.22 -10.39 -15.54
N LEU A 11 -3.60 -9.26 -15.25
CA LEU A 11 -4.30 -8.11 -14.64
C LEU A 11 -5.40 -7.57 -15.56
N PHE A 12 -5.15 -7.49 -16.87
CA PHE A 12 -6.17 -7.09 -17.84
C PHE A 12 -7.37 -8.05 -17.82
N PHE A 13 -7.13 -9.34 -17.94
CA PHE A 13 -8.18 -10.35 -17.89
C PHE A 13 -8.89 -10.38 -16.53
N PHE A 14 -8.15 -10.24 -15.41
CA PHE A 14 -8.76 -10.10 -14.09
C PHE A 14 -9.75 -8.94 -14.06
N LEU A 15 -9.36 -7.75 -14.53
CA LEU A 15 -10.23 -6.58 -14.54
C LEU A 15 -11.47 -6.80 -15.43
N VAL A 16 -11.32 -7.44 -16.59
CA VAL A 16 -12.43 -7.69 -17.52
C VAL A 16 -13.38 -8.76 -16.98
N PHE A 17 -12.87 -9.93 -16.61
CA PHE A 17 -13.73 -11.06 -16.18
C PHE A 17 -14.36 -10.83 -14.79
N THR A 18 -13.82 -9.93 -14.00
CA THR A 18 -14.40 -9.56 -12.70
C THR A 18 -15.39 -8.40 -12.77
N CYS A 19 -15.70 -7.88 -13.97
CA CYS A 19 -16.73 -6.82 -14.15
C CYS A 19 -18.09 -7.15 -13.49
N PRO A 20 -18.61 -8.40 -13.48
CA PRO A 20 -19.88 -8.69 -12.81
C PRO A 20 -19.88 -8.37 -11.31
N TYR A 21 -18.71 -8.47 -10.64
CA TYR A 21 -18.59 -8.11 -9.23
C TYR A 21 -18.87 -6.63 -8.95
N TYR A 22 -18.72 -5.75 -9.95
CA TYR A 22 -19.08 -4.35 -9.81
C TYR A 22 -20.55 -4.18 -9.41
N PHE A 23 -21.46 -4.89 -10.07
CA PHE A 23 -22.90 -4.81 -9.79
C PHE A 23 -23.23 -5.44 -8.41
N ILE A 24 -22.59 -6.58 -8.09
CA ILE A 24 -22.74 -7.24 -6.80
C ILE A 24 -22.27 -6.33 -5.66
N TYR A 25 -21.09 -5.75 -5.77
CA TYR A 25 -20.50 -4.91 -4.75
C TYR A 25 -21.24 -3.59 -4.58
N LYS A 26 -21.69 -2.98 -5.69
CA LYS A 26 -22.55 -1.79 -5.63
C LYS A 26 -23.89 -2.08 -4.94
N ARG A 27 -24.47 -3.26 -5.15
CA ARG A 27 -25.68 -3.69 -4.42
C ARG A 27 -25.39 -3.88 -2.94
N TRP A 28 -24.26 -4.48 -2.59
CA TRP A 28 -23.87 -4.65 -1.18
C TRP A 28 -23.68 -3.30 -0.48
N ASP A 29 -23.03 -2.34 -1.12
CA ASP A 29 -22.87 -1.00 -0.55
C ASP A 29 -24.22 -0.31 -0.31
N LYS A 30 -25.15 -0.38 -1.27
CA LYS A 30 -26.51 0.15 -1.12
C LYS A 30 -27.29 -0.48 0.05
N ASN A 31 -26.99 -1.72 0.37
CA ASN A 31 -27.64 -2.48 1.46
C ASN A 31 -26.87 -2.39 2.79
N GLY A 32 -25.90 -1.48 2.93
CA GLY A 32 -25.11 -1.32 4.15
C GLY A 32 -24.08 -2.43 4.42
N LEU A 33 -23.79 -3.26 3.42
CA LEU A 33 -22.89 -4.41 3.53
C LEU A 33 -21.45 -4.09 3.10
N SER A 34 -20.98 -2.86 3.34
CA SER A 34 -19.66 -2.39 2.89
C SER A 34 -18.50 -3.21 3.49
N LYS A 35 -18.62 -3.69 4.72
CA LYS A 35 -17.62 -4.60 5.32
C LYS A 35 -17.53 -5.93 4.57
N LYS A 36 -18.67 -6.50 4.15
CA LYS A 36 -18.73 -7.74 3.35
C LYS A 36 -18.10 -7.53 1.97
N ARG A 37 -18.43 -6.39 1.32
CA ARG A 37 -17.83 -6.00 0.04
C ARG A 37 -16.33 -5.89 0.15
N TYR A 38 -15.81 -5.12 1.13
CA TYR A 38 -14.37 -4.95 1.35
C TYR A 38 -13.67 -6.31 1.55
N LYS A 39 -14.16 -7.15 2.46
CA LYS A 39 -13.57 -8.46 2.75
C LYS A 39 -13.49 -9.36 1.51
N SER A 40 -14.57 -9.37 0.71
CA SER A 40 -14.61 -10.14 -0.54
C SER A 40 -13.67 -9.57 -1.60
N ALA A 41 -13.62 -8.25 -1.77
CA ALA A 41 -12.74 -7.58 -2.72
C ALA A 41 -11.26 -7.76 -2.33
N ALA A 42 -10.93 -7.54 -1.07
CA ALA A 42 -9.56 -7.71 -0.56
C ALA A 42 -9.04 -9.13 -0.77
N LYS A 43 -9.86 -10.16 -0.51
CA LYS A 43 -9.49 -11.56 -0.79
C LYS A 43 -9.18 -11.81 -2.26
N LYS A 44 -9.99 -11.25 -3.18
CA LYS A 44 -9.76 -11.41 -4.62
C LYS A 44 -8.49 -10.69 -5.08
N VAL A 45 -8.25 -9.46 -4.61
CA VAL A 45 -7.05 -8.69 -4.92
C VAL A 45 -5.81 -9.39 -4.34
N HIS A 46 -5.88 -9.89 -3.09
CA HIS A 46 -4.80 -10.66 -2.48
C HIS A 46 -4.39 -11.85 -3.35
N ASN A 47 -5.36 -12.65 -3.80
CA ASN A 47 -5.10 -13.81 -4.66
C ASN A 47 -4.53 -13.38 -6.02
N ALA A 48 -5.10 -12.34 -6.63
CA ALA A 48 -4.64 -11.83 -7.92
C ALA A 48 -3.19 -11.31 -7.83
N PHE A 49 -2.86 -10.59 -6.77
CA PHE A 49 -1.50 -10.09 -6.56
C PHE A 49 -0.50 -11.21 -6.27
N GLY A 50 -0.90 -12.25 -5.51
CA GLY A 50 -0.07 -13.45 -5.32
C GLY A 50 0.26 -14.15 -6.64
N ILE A 51 -0.72 -14.29 -7.55
CA ILE A 51 -0.50 -14.83 -8.90
C ILE A 51 0.46 -13.93 -9.71
N CYS A 52 0.26 -12.61 -9.69
CA CYS A 52 1.15 -11.67 -10.37
C CYS A 52 2.60 -11.76 -9.87
N LEU A 53 2.78 -11.83 -8.55
CA LEU A 53 4.09 -11.97 -7.90
C LEU A 53 4.77 -13.28 -8.28
N SER A 54 4.04 -14.38 -8.29
CA SER A 54 4.53 -15.69 -8.75
C SER A 54 4.95 -15.65 -10.23
N MET A 55 4.13 -15.06 -11.11
CA MET A 55 4.46 -14.90 -12.54
C MET A 55 5.69 -14.02 -12.74
N ALA A 56 5.86 -12.97 -11.93
CA ALA A 56 7.05 -12.11 -11.96
C ALA A 56 8.29 -12.86 -11.47
N GLY A 57 8.13 -13.90 -10.63
CA GLY A 57 9.22 -14.66 -10.02
C GLY A 57 9.66 -14.08 -8.68
N ALA A 58 8.76 -13.39 -7.97
CA ALA A 58 9.05 -12.86 -6.64
C ALA A 58 9.13 -13.99 -5.60
N GLN A 59 10.19 -13.98 -4.80
CA GLN A 59 10.33 -14.77 -3.60
C GLN A 59 10.17 -13.82 -2.41
N ILE A 60 9.05 -13.91 -1.68
CA ILE A 60 8.71 -12.94 -0.65
C ILE A 60 9.05 -13.50 0.73
N THR A 61 9.84 -12.76 1.48
CA THR A 61 10.11 -12.97 2.90
C THR A 61 9.44 -11.87 3.69
N VAL A 62 8.74 -12.23 4.77
CA VAL A 62 8.00 -11.30 5.60
C VAL A 62 8.44 -11.46 7.06
N ASP A 63 8.92 -10.35 7.64
CA ASP A 63 9.33 -10.27 9.04
C ASP A 63 8.41 -9.30 9.81
N GLY A 64 8.32 -9.51 11.12
CA GLY A 64 7.56 -8.62 12.01
C GLY A 64 6.04 -8.65 11.82
N ILE A 65 5.47 -9.69 11.21
CA ILE A 65 4.01 -9.81 11.02
C ILE A 65 3.25 -9.86 12.35
N SER A 66 3.90 -10.33 13.42
CA SER A 66 3.37 -10.34 14.78
C SER A 66 3.19 -8.95 15.39
N ASN A 67 3.88 -7.94 14.86
CA ASN A 67 3.79 -6.55 15.29
C ASN A 67 2.48 -5.88 14.84
N ILE A 68 1.77 -6.50 13.90
CA ILE A 68 0.51 -5.96 13.39
C ILE A 68 -0.61 -6.24 14.38
N PRO A 69 -1.25 -5.21 14.99
CA PRO A 69 -2.40 -5.39 15.86
C PRO A 69 -3.56 -6.11 15.15
N LYS A 70 -4.16 -7.09 15.83
CA LYS A 70 -5.24 -7.92 15.25
C LYS A 70 -6.64 -7.31 15.43
N ASP A 71 -6.79 -6.42 16.39
CA ASP A 71 -8.06 -5.89 16.90
C ASP A 71 -8.35 -4.44 16.50
N GLN A 72 -7.39 -3.79 15.84
CA GLN A 72 -7.54 -2.40 15.39
C GLN A 72 -6.92 -2.16 14.01
N ALA A 73 -7.46 -1.17 13.31
CA ALA A 73 -6.89 -0.69 12.05
C ALA A 73 -5.61 0.12 12.30
N VAL A 74 -4.66 0.02 11.36
CA VAL A 74 -3.36 0.68 11.45
C VAL A 74 -3.06 1.46 10.18
N LEU A 75 -2.21 2.49 10.29
CA LEU A 75 -1.61 3.17 9.16
C LEU A 75 -0.24 2.54 8.86
N TYR A 76 -0.12 1.83 7.76
CA TYR A 76 1.18 1.36 7.26
C TYR A 76 1.89 2.51 6.56
N VAL A 77 3.14 2.76 6.92
CA VAL A 77 3.99 3.82 6.37
C VAL A 77 5.26 3.18 5.81
N GLY A 78 5.38 3.14 4.49
CA GLY A 78 6.46 2.44 3.80
C GLY A 78 7.25 3.32 2.84
N ASN A 79 8.40 2.80 2.38
CA ASN A 79 9.14 3.33 1.24
C ASN A 79 8.54 2.84 -0.08
N HIS A 80 8.80 3.56 -1.17
CA HIS A 80 8.25 3.25 -2.48
C HIS A 80 9.30 3.36 -3.58
N SER A 81 9.67 2.22 -4.16
CA SER A 81 10.68 2.12 -5.23
C SER A 81 10.15 1.45 -6.51
N SER A 82 9.09 0.64 -6.38
CA SER A 82 8.60 -0.18 -7.48
C SER A 82 7.07 -0.23 -7.53
N TYR A 83 6.51 -0.51 -8.71
CA TYR A 83 5.10 -0.90 -8.82
C TYR A 83 4.80 -2.19 -8.03
N PHE A 84 5.79 -3.07 -7.93
CA PHE A 84 5.64 -4.31 -7.18
C PHE A 84 5.57 -4.12 -5.66
N ASP A 85 5.95 -2.96 -5.11
CA ASP A 85 5.73 -2.65 -3.68
C ASP A 85 4.26 -2.79 -3.31
N ILE A 86 3.37 -2.29 -4.19
CA ILE A 86 1.93 -2.31 -3.94
C ILE A 86 1.42 -3.76 -3.90
N LEU A 87 1.85 -4.59 -4.85
CA LEU A 87 1.44 -5.99 -4.94
C LEU A 87 1.97 -6.79 -3.74
N ALA A 88 3.27 -6.65 -3.48
CA ALA A 88 3.95 -7.38 -2.43
C ALA A 88 3.42 -6.99 -1.04
N LEU A 89 3.30 -5.69 -0.76
CA LEU A 89 2.80 -5.22 0.52
C LEU A 89 1.34 -5.60 0.74
N PHE A 90 0.46 -5.40 -0.26
CA PHE A 90 -0.95 -5.80 -0.12
C PHE A 90 -1.10 -7.30 0.12
N HIS A 91 -0.30 -8.12 -0.57
CA HIS A 91 -0.31 -9.58 -0.42
C HIS A 91 0.18 -10.01 0.97
N SER A 92 1.08 -9.25 1.59
CA SER A 92 1.66 -9.56 2.90
C SER A 92 0.82 -9.04 4.07
N ILE A 93 -0.09 -8.07 3.85
CA ILE A 93 -0.94 -7.51 4.93
C ILE A 93 -2.14 -8.44 5.19
N PRO A 94 -2.32 -8.94 6.43
CA PRO A 94 -3.50 -9.72 6.80
C PRO A 94 -4.79 -8.92 6.59
N GLY A 95 -5.72 -9.46 5.80
CA GLY A 95 -7.01 -8.81 5.51
C GLY A 95 -6.94 -7.65 4.50
N GLY A 96 -5.75 -7.28 4.02
CA GLY A 96 -5.52 -6.20 3.07
C GLY A 96 -5.60 -4.81 3.69
N ALA A 97 -5.29 -3.79 2.89
CA ALA A 97 -5.40 -2.38 3.28
C ALA A 97 -5.75 -1.50 2.07
N GLY A 98 -6.38 -0.34 2.31
CA GLY A 98 -6.55 0.67 1.27
C GLY A 98 -5.25 1.46 1.06
N PHE A 99 -5.00 1.95 -0.14
CA PHE A 99 -3.83 2.76 -0.47
C PHE A 99 -4.22 4.21 -0.78
N VAL A 100 -3.37 5.15 -0.38
CA VAL A 100 -3.43 6.52 -0.87
C VAL A 100 -2.60 6.59 -2.16
N ALA A 101 -3.28 6.57 -3.30
CA ALA A 101 -2.69 6.49 -4.62
C ALA A 101 -2.74 7.84 -5.36
N LYS A 102 -1.86 8.01 -6.37
CA LYS A 102 -1.90 9.16 -7.26
C LYS A 102 -3.18 9.16 -8.11
N ASP A 103 -3.75 10.34 -8.37
CA ASP A 103 -4.98 10.54 -9.15
C ASP A 103 -4.91 10.01 -10.59
N ASP A 104 -3.72 9.87 -11.19
CA ASP A 104 -3.54 9.25 -12.51
C ASP A 104 -4.09 7.81 -12.58
N MET A 105 -4.07 7.07 -11.47
CA MET A 105 -4.65 5.73 -11.42
C MET A 105 -6.18 5.73 -11.61
N ALA A 106 -6.83 6.83 -11.27
CA ALA A 106 -8.27 7.00 -11.46
C ALA A 106 -8.68 7.14 -12.93
N LYS A 107 -7.74 7.36 -13.85
CA LYS A 107 -7.99 7.46 -15.29
C LYS A 107 -8.30 6.10 -15.94
N ILE A 108 -7.97 4.99 -15.28
CA ILE A 108 -8.27 3.63 -15.74
C ILE A 108 -9.58 3.15 -15.09
N PRO A 109 -10.72 3.12 -15.83
CA PRO A 109 -12.05 2.97 -15.22
C PRO A 109 -12.24 1.69 -14.40
N LEU A 110 -11.80 0.55 -14.91
CA LEU A 110 -11.94 -0.74 -14.21
C LEU A 110 -11.03 -0.82 -12.99
N LEU A 111 -9.79 -0.34 -13.09
CA LEU A 111 -8.85 -0.28 -11.98
C LEU A 111 -9.40 0.63 -10.87
N LYS A 112 -9.88 1.84 -11.22
CA LYS A 112 -10.50 2.77 -10.28
C LYS A 112 -11.61 2.11 -9.46
N LYS A 113 -12.46 1.32 -10.11
CA LYS A 113 -13.56 0.61 -9.44
C LYS A 113 -13.04 -0.41 -8.42
N TRP A 114 -12.05 -1.22 -8.81
CA TRP A 114 -11.44 -2.19 -7.92
C TRP A 114 -10.71 -1.53 -6.75
N MET A 115 -9.98 -0.45 -7.01
CA MET A 115 -9.33 0.33 -5.97
C MET A 115 -10.35 0.90 -4.97
N ALA A 116 -11.50 1.41 -5.45
CA ALA A 116 -12.57 1.89 -4.58
C ALA A 116 -13.17 0.76 -3.71
N PHE A 117 -13.30 -0.46 -4.22
CA PHE A 117 -13.82 -1.60 -3.46
C PHE A 117 -12.91 -2.05 -2.32
N ILE A 118 -11.62 -1.77 -2.39
CA ILE A 118 -10.66 -1.99 -1.31
C ILE A 118 -10.29 -0.70 -0.57
N ASN A 119 -11.17 0.31 -0.63
CA ASN A 119 -11.04 1.60 0.07
C ASN A 119 -9.76 2.39 -0.27
N CYS A 120 -9.20 2.24 -1.48
CA CYS A 120 -8.15 3.13 -1.94
C CYS A 120 -8.68 4.54 -2.16
N LEU A 121 -7.84 5.52 -1.90
CA LEU A 121 -8.11 6.94 -2.10
C LEU A 121 -7.18 7.50 -3.16
N PHE A 122 -7.65 8.49 -3.91
CA PHE A 122 -6.86 9.17 -4.92
C PHE A 122 -6.52 10.57 -4.46
N ILE A 123 -5.25 10.93 -4.56
CA ILE A 123 -4.74 12.25 -4.15
C ILE A 123 -4.17 13.01 -5.33
N ASN A 124 -4.69 14.22 -5.55
CA ASN A 124 -4.03 15.20 -6.39
C ASN A 124 -3.08 16.03 -5.53
N ARG A 125 -1.80 15.83 -5.74
CA ARG A 125 -0.74 16.47 -4.91
C ARG A 125 -0.54 17.95 -5.21
N LYS A 126 -1.12 18.45 -6.31
CA LYS A 126 -1.10 19.85 -6.70
C LYS A 126 -2.25 20.65 -6.06
N ASP A 127 -3.26 19.96 -5.57
CA ASP A 127 -4.43 20.57 -4.91
C ASP A 127 -4.37 20.30 -3.41
N VAL A 128 -4.02 21.33 -2.65
CA VAL A 128 -3.86 21.26 -1.18
C VAL A 128 -5.21 20.94 -0.50
N GLY A 129 -6.30 21.50 -1.02
CA GLY A 129 -7.65 21.28 -0.49
C GLY A 129 -8.08 19.81 -0.65
N GLN A 130 -7.92 19.26 -1.86
CA GLN A 130 -8.19 17.84 -2.12
C GLN A 130 -7.26 16.93 -1.31
N GLY A 131 -5.99 17.30 -1.17
CA GLY A 131 -5.04 16.56 -0.34
C GLY A 131 -5.51 16.43 1.10
N MET A 132 -6.00 17.53 1.70
CA MET A 132 -6.54 17.52 3.07
C MET A 132 -7.84 16.70 3.18
N ALA A 133 -8.72 16.76 2.18
CA ALA A 133 -9.93 15.93 2.14
C ALA A 133 -9.58 14.44 2.09
N THR A 134 -8.59 14.06 1.29
CA THR A 134 -8.08 12.69 1.19
C THR A 134 -7.51 12.20 2.53
N ILE A 135 -6.72 13.03 3.22
CA ILE A 135 -6.19 12.72 4.56
C ILE A 135 -7.32 12.49 5.57
N LYS A 136 -8.34 13.36 5.59
CA LYS A 136 -9.50 13.19 6.46
C LYS A 136 -10.27 11.91 6.16
N GLN A 137 -10.45 11.59 4.87
CA GLN A 137 -11.15 10.37 4.47
C GLN A 137 -10.36 9.11 4.83
N ALA A 138 -9.02 9.11 4.67
CA ALA A 138 -8.16 8.01 5.11
C ALA A 138 -8.25 7.80 6.64
N ALA A 139 -8.26 8.90 7.41
CA ALA A 139 -8.46 8.83 8.85
C ALA A 139 -9.84 8.29 9.22
N GLN A 140 -10.88 8.59 8.44
CA GLN A 140 -12.21 8.03 8.66
C GLN A 140 -12.22 6.52 8.40
N TYR A 141 -11.55 6.04 7.34
CA TYR A 141 -11.42 4.59 7.08
C TYR A 141 -10.72 3.86 8.23
N LEU A 142 -9.66 4.44 8.81
CA LEU A 142 -9.02 3.86 10.00
C LEU A 142 -10.00 3.76 11.18
N LYS A 143 -10.80 4.81 11.45
CA LYS A 143 -11.85 4.80 12.49
C LYS A 143 -12.92 3.74 12.23
N ASP A 144 -13.25 3.50 10.97
CA ASP A 144 -14.23 2.49 10.55
C ASP A 144 -13.66 1.05 10.60
N GLY A 145 -12.37 0.90 10.98
CA GLY A 145 -11.70 -0.39 11.14
C GLY A 145 -11.04 -0.90 9.86
N TYR A 146 -10.76 -0.03 8.87
CA TYR A 146 -10.01 -0.39 7.66
C TYR A 146 -8.59 0.16 7.74
N SER A 147 -7.60 -0.71 7.65
CA SER A 147 -6.19 -0.29 7.57
C SER A 147 -5.88 0.43 6.27
N MET A 148 -4.92 1.35 6.32
CA MET A 148 -4.50 2.16 5.19
C MET A 148 -2.99 2.07 5.01
N VAL A 149 -2.53 2.17 3.77
CA VAL A 149 -1.11 2.28 3.40
C VAL A 149 -0.85 3.65 2.79
N ILE A 150 0.24 4.26 3.19
CA ILE A 150 0.75 5.47 2.55
C ILE A 150 2.24 5.34 2.29
N PHE A 151 2.67 5.86 1.14
CA PHE A 151 4.07 6.08 0.79
C PHE A 151 4.35 7.59 0.88
N PRO A 152 4.91 8.09 2.00
CA PRO A 152 5.02 9.52 2.24
C PRO A 152 5.98 10.25 1.31
N GLU A 153 6.84 9.54 0.59
CA GLU A 153 7.70 10.09 -0.46
C GLU A 153 6.88 10.80 -1.54
N GLY A 154 5.70 10.28 -1.78
CA GLY A 154 4.79 10.84 -2.76
C GLY A 154 5.13 10.46 -4.21
N THR A 155 6.26 9.87 -4.49
CA THR A 155 6.66 9.31 -5.78
C THR A 155 7.54 8.09 -5.52
N ARG A 156 7.80 7.29 -6.54
CA ARG A 156 8.79 6.21 -6.42
C ARG A 156 10.19 6.81 -6.42
N SER A 157 10.99 6.43 -5.44
CA SER A 157 12.43 6.71 -5.42
C SER A 157 13.17 5.62 -6.21
N GLN A 158 14.00 6.04 -7.14
CA GLN A 158 14.95 5.15 -7.83
C GLN A 158 16.35 5.25 -7.20
N ASP A 159 16.51 6.10 -6.20
CA ASP A 159 17.72 6.24 -5.42
C ASP A 159 17.86 5.06 -4.44
N PRO A 160 19.09 4.74 -4.01
CA PRO A 160 19.33 3.67 -3.03
C PRO A 160 18.56 3.87 -1.72
N GLU A 161 18.39 5.12 -1.31
CA GLU A 161 17.61 5.51 -0.12
C GLU A 161 16.27 6.12 -0.50
N PRO A 162 15.22 5.92 0.33
CA PRO A 162 13.93 6.59 0.16
C PRO A 162 14.08 8.11 0.21
N HIS A 163 13.27 8.83 -0.55
CA HIS A 163 13.18 10.28 -0.48
C HIS A 163 12.65 10.74 0.90
N GLU A 164 12.72 12.05 1.16
CA GLU A 164 12.16 12.63 2.38
C GLU A 164 10.66 12.33 2.52
N PHE A 165 10.26 12.00 3.74
CA PHE A 165 8.87 11.70 4.06
C PHE A 165 8.09 12.98 4.38
N LYS A 166 6.97 13.17 3.70
CA LYS A 166 6.07 14.31 3.92
C LYS A 166 5.32 14.12 5.23
N GLU A 167 5.70 14.86 6.25
CA GLU A 167 5.10 14.82 7.60
C GLU A 167 3.57 14.97 7.58
N GLY A 168 3.05 15.79 6.66
CA GLY A 168 1.61 15.98 6.48
C GLY A 168 0.83 14.69 6.21
N SER A 169 1.48 13.67 5.64
CA SER A 169 0.89 12.37 5.36
C SER A 169 0.58 11.59 6.65
N LEU A 170 1.38 11.75 7.68
CA LEU A 170 1.24 11.04 8.96
C LEU A 170 0.08 11.58 9.81
N ARG A 171 -0.47 12.75 9.44
CA ARG A 171 -1.67 13.30 10.11
C ARG A 171 -2.87 12.36 10.02
N ILE A 172 -2.90 11.42 9.07
CA ILE A 172 -3.92 10.37 8.97
C ILE A 172 -4.02 9.62 10.30
N ALA A 173 -2.89 9.13 10.82
CA ALA A 173 -2.83 8.38 12.08
C ALA A 173 -3.26 9.25 13.27
N SER A 174 -2.77 10.49 13.35
CA SER A 174 -3.12 11.42 14.43
C SER A 174 -4.61 11.76 14.46
N LEU A 175 -5.24 11.98 13.30
CA LEU A 175 -6.68 12.27 13.19
C LEU A 175 -7.54 11.05 13.52
N ALA A 176 -7.04 9.85 13.25
CA ALA A 176 -7.72 8.60 13.57
C ALA A 176 -7.45 8.11 14.98
N LYS A 177 -6.40 8.59 15.63
CA LYS A 177 -5.80 8.03 16.86
C LYS A 177 -5.42 6.54 16.66
N ALA A 178 -4.97 6.20 15.47
CA ALA A 178 -4.57 4.85 15.09
C ALA A 178 -3.04 4.72 15.14
N PRO A 179 -2.49 3.54 15.48
CA PRO A 179 -1.07 3.32 15.46
C PRO A 179 -0.51 3.34 14.03
N ILE A 180 0.77 3.70 13.92
CA ILE A 180 1.53 3.57 12.68
C ILE A 180 2.35 2.30 12.76
N ILE A 181 2.37 1.52 11.67
CA ILE A 181 3.31 0.42 11.45
C ILE A 181 4.31 0.89 10.38
N PRO A 182 5.59 1.13 10.74
CA PRO A 182 6.64 1.32 9.73
C PRO A 182 6.81 0.05 8.88
N VAL A 183 7.03 0.21 7.58
CA VAL A 183 7.24 -0.92 6.67
C VAL A 183 8.46 -0.67 5.80
N ALA A 184 9.46 -1.53 5.93
CA ALA A 184 10.63 -1.54 5.05
C ALA A 184 10.41 -2.55 3.92
N ILE A 185 10.58 -2.09 2.66
CA ILE A 185 10.44 -2.92 1.46
C ILE A 185 11.75 -2.86 0.69
N SER A 186 12.32 -4.02 0.33
CA SER A 186 13.51 -4.15 -0.51
C SER A 186 13.35 -5.26 -1.55
N GLY A 187 14.15 -5.18 -2.62
CA GLY A 187 14.19 -6.16 -3.71
C GLY A 187 13.07 -6.05 -4.74
N THR A 188 12.03 -5.24 -4.54
CA THR A 188 10.92 -5.08 -5.49
C THR A 188 11.35 -4.39 -6.78
N ALA A 189 12.28 -3.43 -6.73
CA ALA A 189 12.82 -2.76 -7.92
C ALA A 189 13.63 -3.74 -8.80
N ASP A 190 14.22 -4.79 -8.22
CA ASP A 190 14.95 -5.83 -8.93
C ASP A 190 14.03 -6.74 -9.74
N LEU A 191 12.74 -6.79 -9.38
CA LEU A 191 11.74 -7.47 -10.20
C LEU A 191 11.48 -6.75 -11.53
N LEU A 192 11.62 -5.42 -11.61
CA LEU A 192 11.24 -4.66 -12.80
C LEU A 192 12.11 -3.43 -13.07
N GLU A 193 12.12 -2.42 -12.20
CA GLU A 193 12.66 -1.08 -12.50
C GLU A 193 14.18 -1.09 -12.74
N ASN A 194 14.91 -1.91 -12.01
CA ASN A 194 16.38 -2.06 -12.16
C ASN A 194 16.77 -2.87 -13.40
N ASN A 195 15.80 -3.43 -14.14
CA ASN A 195 16.07 -4.25 -15.30
C ASN A 195 15.93 -3.46 -16.61
N PRO A 196 16.89 -3.54 -17.54
CA PRO A 196 16.80 -2.85 -18.82
C PRO A 196 15.51 -3.22 -19.59
N GLY A 197 14.85 -2.20 -20.17
CA GLY A 197 13.67 -2.38 -21.01
C GLY A 197 12.44 -2.92 -20.27
N PHE A 198 12.28 -2.60 -18.97
CA PHE A 198 11.14 -3.03 -18.17
C PHE A 198 10.89 -4.55 -18.21
N ARG A 199 11.93 -5.34 -18.10
CA ARG A 199 11.87 -6.80 -18.14
C ARG A 199 11.75 -7.34 -16.72
N ALA A 200 10.64 -8.00 -16.38
CA ALA A 200 10.55 -8.66 -15.11
C ALA A 200 11.55 -9.83 -14.99
N ARG A 201 12.32 -9.85 -13.89
CA ARG A 201 13.27 -10.91 -13.52
C ARG A 201 12.95 -11.42 -12.13
N PRO A 202 13.22 -12.71 -11.84
CA PRO A 202 13.09 -13.22 -10.48
C PRO A 202 13.97 -12.44 -9.50
N ALA A 203 13.41 -12.13 -8.34
CA ALA A 203 14.13 -11.46 -7.26
C ALA A 203 13.55 -11.85 -5.90
N THR A 204 14.38 -11.76 -4.87
CA THR A 204 13.94 -11.87 -3.48
C THR A 204 13.42 -10.52 -3.00
N VAL A 205 12.24 -10.54 -2.41
CA VAL A 205 11.57 -9.35 -1.86
C VAL A 205 11.47 -9.51 -0.36
N HIS A 206 11.99 -8.55 0.39
CA HIS A 206 11.88 -8.53 1.84
C HIS A 206 10.90 -7.44 2.27
N ILE A 207 9.96 -7.80 3.15
CA ILE A 207 9.02 -6.88 3.78
C ILE A 207 9.14 -7.04 5.28
N THR A 208 9.52 -5.97 5.96
CA THR A 208 9.64 -5.95 7.41
C THR A 208 8.62 -4.98 8.00
N PHE A 209 7.75 -5.49 8.87
CA PHE A 209 6.83 -4.66 9.65
C PHE A 209 7.48 -4.31 11.00
N GLY A 210 7.68 -3.01 11.24
CA GLY A 210 8.23 -2.49 12.50
C GLY A 210 7.21 -2.54 13.64
N GLU A 211 7.69 -2.20 14.83
CA GLU A 211 6.85 -2.08 16.02
C GLU A 211 5.79 -0.98 15.87
N PRO A 212 4.59 -1.16 16.45
CA PRO A 212 3.53 -0.17 16.40
C PRO A 212 3.91 1.12 17.12
N ILE A 213 3.79 2.25 16.44
CA ILE A 213 4.03 3.58 17.00
C ILE A 213 2.67 4.18 17.39
N ASP A 214 2.42 4.32 18.70
CA ASP A 214 1.24 5.00 19.21
C ASP A 214 1.43 6.52 19.14
N VAL A 215 0.89 7.15 18.09
CA VAL A 215 1.00 8.58 17.86
C VAL A 215 0.33 9.44 18.96
N THR A 216 -0.54 8.86 19.79
CA THR A 216 -1.21 9.60 20.87
C THR A 216 -0.28 9.83 22.04
N LYS A 217 0.67 8.92 22.29
CA LYS A 217 1.64 8.96 23.38
C LYS A 217 2.90 9.77 23.07
N LEU A 218 3.16 10.07 21.79
CA LEU A 218 4.36 10.80 21.41
C LEU A 218 4.30 12.27 21.85
N PRO A 219 5.41 12.83 22.39
CA PRO A 219 5.57 14.26 22.62
C PRO A 219 5.41 15.08 21.33
N ARG A 220 5.00 16.34 21.46
CA ARG A 220 4.79 17.23 20.29
C ARG A 220 6.06 17.40 19.45
N ALA A 221 7.22 17.43 20.09
CA ALA A 221 8.52 17.54 19.40
C ALA A 221 8.78 16.33 18.50
N GLU A 222 8.55 15.12 19.00
CA GLU A 222 8.76 13.88 18.24
C GLU A 222 7.78 13.74 17.08
N LYS A 223 6.52 14.17 17.26
CA LYS A 223 5.52 14.18 16.18
C LYS A 223 5.93 15.03 14.98
N LYS A 224 6.75 16.07 15.18
CA LYS A 224 7.21 16.95 14.09
C LYS A 224 8.25 16.27 13.18
N HIS A 225 8.95 15.27 13.69
CA HIS A 225 10.04 14.57 13.00
C HIS A 225 9.74 13.08 12.81
N LEU A 226 8.49 12.68 13.00
CA LEU A 226 8.09 11.27 12.96
C LEU A 226 8.36 10.64 11.60
N GLY A 227 8.14 11.39 10.52
CA GLY A 227 8.45 10.93 9.17
C GLY A 227 9.94 10.67 8.97
N ALA A 228 10.79 11.57 9.46
CA ALA A 228 12.25 11.39 9.42
C ALA A 228 12.68 10.17 10.26
N THR A 229 12.10 9.97 11.44
CA THR A 229 12.37 8.82 12.30
C THR A 229 11.97 7.50 11.61
N ILE A 230 10.79 7.44 11.04
CA ILE A 230 10.33 6.24 10.31
C ILE A 230 11.20 5.99 9.07
N ARG A 231 11.54 7.05 8.32
CA ARG A 231 12.44 6.94 7.16
C ARG A 231 13.79 6.36 7.55
N GLN A 232 14.38 6.84 8.66
CA GLN A 232 15.67 6.35 9.13
C GLN A 232 15.59 4.86 9.52
N TRP A 233 14.55 4.47 10.26
CA TRP A 233 14.31 3.06 10.59
C TRP A 233 14.19 2.19 9.33
N ILE A 234 13.48 2.66 8.30
CA ILE A 234 13.36 1.94 7.02
C ILE A 234 14.74 1.78 6.35
N ILE A 235 15.55 2.85 6.33
CA ILE A 235 16.89 2.81 5.74
C ILE A 235 17.75 1.75 6.45
N ASP A 236 17.78 1.77 7.77
CA ASP A 236 18.60 0.86 8.56
C ASP A 236 18.13 -0.59 8.42
N THR A 237 16.82 -0.82 8.40
CA THR A 237 16.23 -2.15 8.18
C THR A 237 16.56 -2.70 6.78
N ARG A 238 16.48 -1.85 5.74
CA ARG A 238 16.82 -2.27 4.37
C ARG A 238 18.29 -2.64 4.19
N LYS A 239 19.21 -2.00 4.92
CA LYS A 239 20.65 -2.35 4.89
C LYS A 239 20.90 -3.78 5.33
N ILE A 240 20.11 -4.30 6.28
CA ILE A 240 20.24 -5.68 6.77
C ILE A 240 19.96 -6.70 5.64
N HIS A 241 19.06 -6.39 4.73
CA HIS A 241 18.67 -7.30 3.65
C HIS A 241 19.45 -7.08 2.34
N ASN A 242 20.23 -5.99 2.24
CA ASN A 242 21.04 -5.67 1.07
C ASN A 242 22.53 -6.01 1.28
N SER A 243 22.89 -6.50 2.46
CA SER A 243 24.23 -7.04 2.78
C SER A 243 24.27 -8.54 2.48
#